data_da7034ec18b1d07fdcf890fe617c9436
#
_entry.id   da7034ec18b1d07fdcf890fe617c9436
#
_cell.length_a   1.000
_cell.length_b   1.000
_cell.length_c   1.000
_cell.angle_alpha   90.00
_cell.angle_beta   90.00
_cell.angle_gamma   90.00
#
_symmetry.space_group_name_H-M   'P 1'
#
loop_
_entity.id
_entity.type
_entity.pdbx_description
1 polymer ?
#
loop_
_entity_poly.entity_id
_entity_poly.type
_entity_poly.pdbx_seq_one_letter_code
_entity_poly.pdbx_strand_id
1 'polypeptide(L)'
;MFESFETIRLVVRRMTMGDAQELTAISDVAQVSQWMSFMEGGFPLEKARAMIAAQNETRETFFAVRLRNRALAGALGMVDHPDHSIEIGYWFGLDHQGKGYGYEAVRAYLEQIATDPSLAGRPIIAEAYPDNVASIKLLAKAGFSATSRPGHRPNRIGFALAPRNSVEPKSI
;
A
#
# COMPACT_ATOMS: atom_id res chain seq x y z
N MET A 1 12.93 -5.05 -9.01
CA MET A 1 12.01 -4.54 -7.97
C MET A 1 12.79 -4.33 -6.68
N PHE A 2 12.57 -3.22 -5.96
CA PHE A 2 13.23 -2.92 -4.70
C PHE A 2 12.81 -3.87 -3.57
N GLU A 3 13.70 -4.11 -2.61
CA GLU A 3 13.47 -5.01 -1.46
C GLU A 3 13.18 -4.25 -0.16
N SER A 4 13.72 -3.05 -0.02
CA SER A 4 13.55 -2.22 1.17
C SER A 4 13.86 -0.76 0.90
N PHE A 5 13.32 0.11 1.74
CA PHE A 5 13.65 1.54 1.80
C PHE A 5 13.39 2.10 3.19
N GLU A 6 13.93 3.26 3.47
CA GLU A 6 13.78 3.92 4.75
C GLU A 6 13.28 5.35 4.60
N THR A 7 12.61 5.82 5.63
CA THR A 7 12.21 7.22 5.80
C THR A 7 12.76 7.76 7.13
N ILE A 8 12.38 8.97 7.49
CA ILE A 8 12.79 9.55 8.78
C ILE A 8 12.35 8.66 9.96
N ARG A 9 11.12 8.11 9.92
CA ARG A 9 10.53 7.39 11.05
C ARG A 9 10.30 5.89 10.78
N LEU A 10 10.40 5.46 9.52
CA LEU A 10 9.98 4.12 9.11
C LEU A 10 11.11 3.35 8.43
N VAL A 11 11.07 2.04 8.60
CA VAL A 11 11.80 1.05 7.81
C VAL A 11 10.77 0.20 7.09
N VAL A 12 10.81 0.18 5.77
CA VAL A 12 9.90 -0.60 4.92
C VAL A 12 10.71 -1.66 4.20
N ARG A 13 10.29 -2.89 4.30
CA ARG A 13 10.96 -4.03 3.64
C ARG A 13 9.95 -5.08 3.20
N ARG A 14 10.34 -5.93 2.26
CA ARG A 14 9.50 -7.07 1.90
C ARG A 14 9.07 -7.83 3.15
N MET A 15 7.80 -8.24 3.14
CA MET A 15 7.20 -8.97 4.24
C MET A 15 7.71 -10.42 4.24
N THR A 16 7.98 -10.95 5.42
CA THR A 16 8.48 -12.31 5.63
C THR A 16 7.57 -13.08 6.58
N MET A 17 7.73 -14.39 6.63
CA MET A 17 6.99 -15.24 7.57
C MET A 17 7.15 -14.82 9.03
N GLY A 18 8.28 -14.21 9.39
CA GLY A 18 8.50 -13.68 10.73
C GLY A 18 7.59 -12.52 11.12
N ASP A 19 6.94 -11.88 10.14
CA ASP A 19 6.01 -10.77 10.37
C ASP A 19 4.57 -11.23 10.65
N ALA A 20 4.24 -12.50 10.36
CA ALA A 20 2.86 -12.99 10.33
C ALA A 20 2.11 -12.78 11.64
N GLN A 21 2.75 -12.98 12.78
CA GLN A 21 2.11 -12.84 14.09
C GLN A 21 1.79 -11.38 14.41
N GLU A 22 2.74 -10.47 14.21
CA GLU A 22 2.51 -9.04 14.40
C GLU A 22 1.49 -8.50 13.39
N LEU A 23 1.55 -9.00 12.14
CA LEU A 23 0.60 -8.62 11.10
C LEU A 23 -0.84 -9.00 11.50
N THR A 24 -1.05 -10.22 12.00
CA THR A 24 -2.35 -10.64 12.55
C THR A 24 -2.77 -9.70 13.68
N ALA A 25 -1.90 -9.42 14.63
CA ALA A 25 -2.23 -8.59 15.79
C ALA A 25 -2.71 -7.18 15.41
N ILE A 26 -2.13 -6.56 14.38
CA ILE A 26 -2.54 -5.23 13.94
C ILE A 26 -3.70 -5.22 12.94
N SER A 27 -4.02 -6.36 12.32
CA SER A 27 -4.99 -6.46 11.23
C SER A 27 -6.29 -7.15 11.62
N ASP A 28 -6.25 -8.12 12.55
CA ASP A 28 -7.45 -8.85 13.01
C ASP A 28 -8.26 -8.04 14.04
N VAL A 29 -8.52 -6.79 13.68
CA VAL A 29 -9.28 -5.83 14.44
C VAL A 29 -10.33 -5.24 13.50
N ALA A 30 -11.61 -5.29 13.87
CA ALA A 30 -12.73 -4.90 13.00
C ALA A 30 -12.56 -3.52 12.36
N GLN A 31 -12.05 -2.54 13.11
CA GLN A 31 -11.81 -1.18 12.63
C GLN A 31 -10.73 -1.09 11.53
N VAL A 32 -9.87 -2.11 11.41
CA VAL A 32 -8.87 -2.23 10.36
C VAL A 32 -9.37 -3.15 9.25
N SER A 33 -9.79 -4.37 9.60
CA SER A 33 -10.15 -5.43 8.64
C SER A 33 -11.36 -5.08 7.77
N GLN A 34 -12.30 -4.27 8.26
CA GLN A 34 -13.49 -3.84 7.49
C GLN A 34 -13.15 -3.14 6.17
N TRP A 35 -11.95 -2.58 6.04
CA TRP A 35 -11.53 -1.87 4.83
C TRP A 35 -10.82 -2.76 3.81
N MET A 36 -10.60 -4.03 4.15
CA MET A 36 -9.86 -4.99 3.32
C MET A 36 -10.75 -6.19 2.99
N SER A 37 -11.22 -6.32 1.76
CA SER A 37 -12.09 -7.42 1.35
C SER A 37 -11.48 -8.81 1.61
N PHE A 38 -10.16 -8.95 1.47
CA PHE A 38 -9.47 -10.21 1.77
C PHE A 38 -9.40 -10.53 3.27
N MET A 39 -9.73 -9.59 4.15
CA MET A 39 -9.81 -9.79 5.60
C MET A 39 -11.24 -10.05 6.09
N GLU A 40 -12.20 -10.14 5.18
CA GLU A 40 -13.58 -10.47 5.54
C GLU A 40 -13.64 -11.81 6.29
N GLY A 41 -14.39 -11.83 7.40
CA GLY A 41 -14.44 -13.00 8.31
C GLY A 41 -13.25 -13.12 9.26
N GLY A 42 -12.40 -12.09 9.37
CA GLY A 42 -11.21 -12.05 10.23
C GLY A 42 -9.90 -12.27 9.49
N PHE A 43 -8.81 -12.03 10.21
CA PHE A 43 -7.45 -12.17 9.67
C PHE A 43 -6.55 -12.98 10.63
N PRO A 44 -6.86 -14.28 10.85
CA PRO A 44 -6.09 -15.14 11.73
C PRO A 44 -4.69 -15.41 11.18
N LEU A 45 -3.81 -15.95 12.04
CA LEU A 45 -2.40 -16.20 11.73
C LEU A 45 -2.19 -17.05 10.46
N GLU A 46 -3.02 -18.07 10.24
CA GLU A 46 -2.95 -18.91 9.06
C GLU A 46 -3.20 -18.13 7.78
N LYS A 47 -4.14 -17.18 7.82
CA LYS A 47 -4.45 -16.32 6.68
C LYS A 47 -3.30 -15.34 6.39
N ALA A 48 -2.69 -14.78 7.44
CA ALA A 48 -1.49 -13.96 7.30
C ALA A 48 -0.31 -14.74 6.69
N ARG A 49 -0.08 -15.95 7.16
CA ARG A 49 0.96 -16.85 6.62
C ARG A 49 0.71 -17.20 5.16
N ALA A 50 -0.53 -17.57 4.82
CA ALA A 50 -0.92 -17.89 3.44
C ALA A 50 -0.69 -16.69 2.50
N MET A 51 -1.11 -15.49 2.91
CA MET A 51 -0.89 -14.26 2.16
C MET A 51 0.62 -13.99 1.92
N ILE A 52 1.43 -14.15 2.96
CA ILE A 52 2.89 -13.93 2.85
C ILE A 52 3.53 -14.98 1.94
N ALA A 53 3.13 -16.25 2.03
CA ALA A 53 3.64 -17.31 1.18
C ALA A 53 3.32 -17.07 -0.29
N ALA A 54 2.07 -16.68 -0.58
CA ALA A 54 1.56 -16.51 -1.93
C ALA A 54 2.24 -15.39 -2.73
N GLN A 55 2.87 -14.41 -2.08
CA GLN A 55 3.50 -13.29 -2.80
C GLN A 55 4.63 -13.68 -3.77
N ASN A 56 5.19 -14.89 -3.67
CA ASN A 56 6.17 -15.42 -4.61
C ASN A 56 5.53 -16.16 -5.80
N GLU A 57 4.24 -16.48 -5.70
CA GLU A 57 3.49 -17.28 -6.67
C GLU A 57 2.42 -16.44 -7.39
N THR A 58 2.10 -15.28 -6.83
CA THR A 58 1.10 -14.35 -7.36
C THR A 58 1.76 -13.07 -7.91
N ARG A 59 0.93 -12.18 -8.44
CA ARG A 59 1.34 -10.82 -8.83
C ARG A 59 1.28 -9.82 -7.69
N GLU A 60 1.15 -10.31 -6.46
CA GLU A 60 1.05 -9.48 -5.26
C GLU A 60 2.38 -9.46 -4.52
N THR A 61 2.73 -8.31 -4.01
CA THR A 61 3.92 -8.11 -3.16
C THR A 61 3.52 -7.30 -1.94
N PHE A 62 3.95 -7.75 -0.76
CA PHE A 62 3.65 -7.06 0.48
C PHE A 62 4.93 -6.59 1.17
N PHE A 63 4.85 -5.41 1.78
CA PHE A 63 5.93 -4.80 2.55
C PHE A 63 5.47 -4.54 3.98
N ALA A 64 6.29 -4.91 4.92
CA ALA A 64 6.12 -4.57 6.33
C ALA A 64 6.59 -3.13 6.56
N VAL A 65 5.73 -2.29 7.14
CA VAL A 65 6.05 -0.94 7.55
C VAL A 65 6.36 -0.96 9.04
N ARG A 66 7.63 -0.78 9.40
CA ARG A 66 8.10 -0.83 10.78
C ARG A 66 8.56 0.54 11.27
N LEU A 67 8.33 0.81 12.53
CA LEU A 67 8.92 1.95 13.21
C LEU A 67 10.42 1.70 13.47
N ARG A 68 11.19 2.74 13.77
CA ARG A 68 12.61 2.62 14.12
C ARG A 68 12.86 1.73 15.35
N ASN A 69 11.91 1.63 16.28
CA ASN A 69 11.93 0.68 17.41
C ASN A 69 11.56 -0.76 17.04
N ARG A 70 11.42 -1.05 15.74
CA ARG A 70 11.08 -2.34 15.13
C ARG A 70 9.62 -2.80 15.26
N ALA A 71 8.73 -2.07 15.95
CA ALA A 71 7.31 -2.43 15.99
C ALA A 71 6.69 -2.37 14.59
N LEU A 72 5.86 -3.34 14.23
CA LEU A 72 5.11 -3.35 12.98
C LEU A 72 3.97 -2.34 13.08
N ALA A 73 4.03 -1.29 12.27
CA ALA A 73 3.02 -0.23 12.26
C ALA A 73 1.90 -0.49 11.23
N GLY A 74 2.22 -1.17 10.14
CA GLY A 74 1.29 -1.39 9.05
C GLY A 74 1.91 -2.19 7.92
N ALA A 75 1.21 -2.23 6.80
CA ALA A 75 1.67 -2.87 5.59
C ALA A 75 1.36 -2.02 4.35
N LEU A 76 2.20 -2.19 3.33
CA LEU A 76 1.95 -1.76 1.96
C LEU A 76 1.78 -2.99 1.08
N GLY A 77 0.91 -2.90 0.09
CA GLY A 77 0.73 -3.92 -0.93
C GLY A 77 0.93 -3.35 -2.33
N MET A 78 1.33 -4.20 -3.25
CA MET A 78 1.39 -3.93 -4.67
C MET A 78 0.79 -5.09 -5.44
N VAL A 79 -0.07 -4.80 -6.39
CA VAL A 79 -0.58 -5.77 -7.36
C VAL A 79 -0.09 -5.35 -8.74
N ASP A 80 0.57 -6.26 -9.44
CA ASP A 80 1.00 -6.09 -10.82
C ASP A 80 -0.10 -6.59 -11.77
N HIS A 81 -0.87 -5.66 -12.34
CA HIS A 81 -1.97 -6.00 -13.24
C HIS A 81 -1.51 -6.40 -14.65
N PRO A 82 -2.28 -7.26 -15.37
CA PRO A 82 -1.97 -7.65 -16.73
C PRO A 82 -1.92 -6.50 -17.74
N ASP A 83 -2.61 -5.39 -17.47
CA ASP A 83 -2.62 -4.16 -18.28
C ASP A 83 -1.42 -3.25 -18.00
N HIS A 84 -0.41 -3.75 -17.29
CA HIS A 84 0.76 -3.02 -16.83
C HIS A 84 0.52 -1.91 -15.81
N SER A 85 -0.68 -1.76 -15.29
CA SER A 85 -0.90 -0.87 -14.15
C SER A 85 -0.38 -1.50 -12.85
N ILE A 86 -0.02 -0.66 -11.89
CA ILE A 86 0.36 -1.05 -10.54
C ILE A 86 -0.73 -0.57 -9.59
N GLU A 87 -1.41 -1.48 -8.92
CA GLU A 87 -2.32 -1.11 -7.85
C GLU A 87 -1.56 -1.12 -6.51
N ILE A 88 -1.64 -0.02 -5.77
CA ILE A 88 -1.10 0.06 -4.42
C ILE A 88 -2.23 -0.05 -3.40
N GLY A 89 -1.94 -0.77 -2.30
CA GLY A 89 -2.78 -0.86 -1.12
C GLY A 89 -1.98 -0.61 0.16
N TYR A 90 -2.66 -0.28 1.24
CA TYR A 90 -2.03 -0.09 2.54
C TYR A 90 -3.05 -0.19 3.67
N TRP A 91 -2.57 -0.59 4.84
CA TRP A 91 -3.30 -0.49 6.11
C TRP A 91 -2.35 -0.31 7.28
N PHE A 92 -2.85 0.22 8.37
CA PHE A 92 -2.09 0.49 9.58
C PHE A 92 -2.88 0.05 10.79
N GLY A 93 -2.20 -0.51 11.78
CA GLY A 93 -2.79 -0.83 13.07
C GLY A 93 -3.36 0.42 13.77
N LEU A 94 -4.41 0.27 14.57
CA LEU A 94 -5.13 1.39 15.20
C LEU A 94 -4.17 2.33 15.96
N ASP A 95 -3.25 1.76 16.73
CA ASP A 95 -2.29 2.53 17.53
C ASP A 95 -1.32 3.36 16.69
N HIS A 96 -1.28 3.12 15.39
CA HIS A 96 -0.38 3.77 14.44
C HIS A 96 -1.09 4.71 13.47
N GLN A 97 -2.42 4.76 13.51
CA GLN A 97 -3.22 5.69 12.72
C GLN A 97 -3.16 7.12 13.28
N GLY A 98 -3.49 8.11 12.45
CA GLY A 98 -3.51 9.52 12.85
C GLY A 98 -2.14 10.17 13.09
N LYS A 99 -1.04 9.42 13.05
CA LYS A 99 0.34 9.88 13.33
C LYS A 99 1.13 10.27 12.08
N GLY A 100 0.50 10.23 10.91
CA GLY A 100 1.12 10.57 9.62
C GLY A 100 2.00 9.47 9.01
N TYR A 101 2.12 8.30 9.64
CA TYR A 101 2.92 7.19 9.11
C TYR A 101 2.42 6.69 7.75
N GLY A 102 1.10 6.63 7.56
CA GLY A 102 0.52 6.19 6.29
C GLY A 102 0.94 7.08 5.12
N TYR A 103 0.86 8.39 5.28
CA TYR A 103 1.29 9.33 4.24
C TYR A 103 2.80 9.26 3.98
N GLU A 104 3.62 9.19 5.04
CA GLU A 104 5.07 9.07 4.92
C GLU A 104 5.47 7.79 4.17
N ALA A 105 4.87 6.66 4.53
CA ALA A 105 5.13 5.38 3.89
C ALA A 105 4.69 5.37 2.41
N VAL A 106 3.46 5.80 2.11
CA VAL A 106 2.93 5.81 0.75
C VAL A 106 3.73 6.74 -0.15
N ARG A 107 4.09 7.94 0.33
CA ARG A 107 4.88 8.87 -0.44
C ARG A 107 6.26 8.29 -0.82
N ALA A 108 6.99 7.76 0.16
CA ALA A 108 8.28 7.13 -0.09
C ALA A 108 8.14 5.89 -1.00
N TYR A 109 7.06 5.13 -0.85
CA TYR A 109 6.75 3.98 -1.71
C TYR A 109 6.57 4.39 -3.17
N LEU A 110 5.83 5.47 -3.44
CA LEU A 110 5.67 6.02 -4.78
C LEU A 110 7.00 6.52 -5.37
N GLU A 111 7.90 7.04 -4.55
CA GLU A 111 9.25 7.44 -4.97
C GLU A 111 10.09 6.21 -5.37
N GLN A 112 10.00 5.11 -4.60
CA GLN A 112 10.66 3.85 -4.96
C GLN A 112 10.12 3.27 -6.26
N ILE A 113 8.79 3.23 -6.45
CA ILE A 113 8.18 2.78 -7.71
C ILE A 113 8.67 3.62 -8.90
N ALA A 114 8.74 4.95 -8.73
CA ALA A 114 9.15 5.86 -9.79
C ALA A 114 10.62 5.73 -10.19
N THR A 115 11.48 5.24 -9.29
CA THR A 115 12.93 5.07 -9.53
C THR A 115 13.33 3.64 -9.86
N ASP A 116 12.47 2.66 -9.61
CA ASP A 116 12.74 1.25 -9.94
C ASP A 116 12.63 1.03 -11.45
N PRO A 117 13.67 0.56 -12.16
CA PRO A 117 13.66 0.40 -13.61
C PRO A 117 12.56 -0.53 -14.14
N SER A 118 12.09 -1.49 -13.33
CA SER A 118 11.02 -2.43 -13.72
C SER A 118 9.62 -1.88 -13.54
N LEU A 119 9.44 -0.77 -12.81
CA LEU A 119 8.16 -0.20 -12.42
C LEU A 119 7.97 1.23 -12.93
N ALA A 120 9.05 1.95 -13.18
CA ALA A 120 9.03 3.35 -13.59
C ALA A 120 8.17 3.61 -14.85
N GLY A 121 7.38 4.68 -14.81
CA GLY A 121 6.52 5.08 -15.93
C GLY A 121 5.21 4.30 -16.05
N ARG A 122 4.98 3.29 -15.24
CA ARG A 122 3.73 2.51 -15.24
C ARG A 122 2.61 3.31 -14.57
N PRO A 123 1.34 3.19 -15.05
CA PRO A 123 0.19 3.78 -14.37
C PRO A 123 0.08 3.24 -12.95
N ILE A 124 -0.10 4.14 -11.98
CA ILE A 124 -0.30 3.75 -10.57
C ILE A 124 -1.75 4.05 -10.18
N ILE A 125 -2.43 3.04 -9.69
CA ILE A 125 -3.83 3.09 -9.26
C ILE A 125 -3.97 2.68 -7.80
N ALA A 126 -5.10 3.03 -7.20
CA ALA A 126 -5.50 2.60 -5.87
C ALA A 126 -7.03 2.55 -5.79
N GLU A 127 -7.56 1.88 -4.79
CA GLU A 127 -8.98 1.79 -4.52
C GLU A 127 -9.29 2.06 -3.05
N ALA A 128 -10.43 2.69 -2.79
CA ALA A 128 -10.92 2.89 -1.43
C ALA A 128 -12.45 2.73 -1.37
N TYR A 129 -12.97 2.27 -0.24
CA TYR A 129 -14.40 2.35 0.03
C TYR A 129 -14.82 3.82 0.17
N PRO A 130 -16.02 4.22 -0.28
CA PRO A 130 -16.52 5.60 -0.18
C PRO A 130 -16.50 6.15 1.25
N ASP A 131 -16.77 5.28 2.23
CA ASP A 131 -16.80 5.64 3.64
C ASP A 131 -15.42 5.65 4.32
N ASN A 132 -14.38 5.19 3.63
CA ASN A 132 -13.01 5.25 4.14
C ASN A 132 -12.39 6.64 3.88
N VAL A 133 -12.93 7.65 4.58
CA VAL A 133 -12.52 9.05 4.44
C VAL A 133 -11.03 9.23 4.73
N ALA A 134 -10.45 8.45 5.64
CA ALA A 134 -9.03 8.53 5.97
C ALA A 134 -8.16 8.11 4.78
N SER A 135 -8.49 7.01 4.11
CA SER A 135 -7.79 6.55 2.91
C SER A 135 -7.95 7.54 1.76
N ILE A 136 -9.17 8.04 1.50
CA ILE A 136 -9.44 9.03 0.45
C ILE A 136 -8.59 10.30 0.64
N LYS A 137 -8.54 10.83 1.87
CA LYS A 137 -7.72 12.01 2.19
C LYS A 137 -6.23 11.74 2.00
N LEU A 138 -5.75 10.55 2.37
CA LEU A 138 -4.35 10.16 2.19
C LEU A 138 -4.01 10.08 0.71
N LEU A 139 -4.84 9.40 -0.10
CA LEU A 139 -4.66 9.28 -1.54
C LEU A 139 -4.63 10.66 -2.22
N ALA A 140 -5.59 11.53 -1.92
CA ALA A 140 -5.61 12.88 -2.46
C ALA A 140 -4.34 13.67 -2.10
N LYS A 141 -3.88 13.59 -0.85
CA LYS A 141 -2.64 14.21 -0.39
C LYS A 141 -1.40 13.64 -1.08
N ALA A 142 -1.42 12.35 -1.44
CA ALA A 142 -0.34 11.69 -2.17
C ALA A 142 -0.35 11.98 -3.68
N GLY A 143 -1.34 12.72 -4.20
CA GLY A 143 -1.43 13.13 -5.60
C GLY A 143 -2.35 12.27 -6.46
N PHE A 144 -3.15 11.39 -5.84
CA PHE A 144 -4.16 10.64 -6.56
C PHE A 144 -5.43 11.45 -6.76
N SER A 145 -6.07 11.25 -7.90
CA SER A 145 -7.40 11.77 -8.21
C SER A 145 -8.39 10.63 -8.41
N ALA A 146 -9.62 10.81 -7.96
CA ALA A 146 -10.67 9.85 -8.20
C ALA A 146 -10.92 9.72 -9.72
N THR A 147 -11.13 8.51 -10.17
CA THR A 147 -11.45 8.22 -11.58
C THR A 147 -12.96 8.12 -11.77
N SER A 148 -13.44 8.35 -13.00
CA SER A 148 -14.84 8.10 -13.37
C SER A 148 -15.17 6.60 -13.48
N ARG A 149 -14.16 5.73 -13.42
CA ARG A 149 -14.33 4.28 -13.48
C ARG A 149 -14.47 3.74 -12.07
N PRO A 150 -15.39 2.78 -11.81
CA PRO A 150 -15.40 2.05 -10.57
C PRO A 150 -14.06 1.32 -10.37
N GLY A 151 -13.72 1.00 -9.13
CA GLY A 151 -12.59 0.14 -8.84
C GLY A 151 -12.76 -1.28 -9.42
N HIS A 152 -11.70 -2.06 -9.43
CA HIS A 152 -11.75 -3.47 -9.86
C HIS A 152 -12.58 -4.32 -8.90
N ARG A 153 -12.68 -3.91 -7.64
CA ARG A 153 -13.47 -4.58 -6.61
C ARG A 153 -14.81 -3.89 -6.40
N PRO A 154 -15.88 -4.63 -6.05
CA PRO A 154 -17.21 -4.07 -5.78
C PRO A 154 -17.18 -2.96 -4.73
N ASN A 155 -18.05 -1.97 -4.91
CA ASN A 155 -18.27 -0.87 -3.96
C ASN A 155 -17.01 -0.03 -3.64
N ARG A 156 -16.05 0.05 -4.54
CA ARG A 156 -14.85 0.88 -4.38
C ARG A 156 -14.80 2.00 -5.41
N ILE A 157 -14.26 3.12 -4.97
CA ILE A 157 -13.88 4.23 -5.85
C ILE A 157 -12.46 3.96 -6.33
N GLY A 158 -12.26 4.03 -7.65
CA GLY A 158 -10.94 3.98 -8.26
C GLY A 158 -10.22 5.32 -8.19
N PHE A 159 -8.92 5.27 -7.97
CA PHE A 159 -8.02 6.42 -7.96
C PHE A 159 -6.85 6.18 -8.89
N ALA A 160 -6.37 7.23 -9.55
CA ALA A 160 -5.16 7.17 -10.36
C ALA A 160 -4.19 8.28 -9.92
N LEU A 161 -2.91 7.92 -9.87
CA LEU A 161 -1.86 8.92 -9.64
C LEU A 161 -1.67 9.73 -10.92
N ALA A 162 -1.67 11.07 -10.79
CA ALA A 162 -1.36 11.94 -11.90
C ALA A 162 0.05 11.63 -12.45
N PRO A 163 0.23 11.54 -13.79
CA PRO A 163 1.57 11.38 -14.35
C PRO A 163 2.46 12.52 -13.83
N ARG A 164 3.64 12.19 -13.35
CA ARG A 164 4.65 13.23 -13.06
C ARG A 164 5.02 13.82 -14.43
N ASN A 165 4.62 15.07 -14.67
CA ASN A 165 5.14 15.79 -15.81
C ASN A 165 6.67 15.74 -15.73
N SER A 166 7.30 15.10 -16.70
CA SER A 166 8.73 15.27 -16.91
C SER A 166 8.96 16.78 -17.02
N VAL A 167 9.68 17.34 -16.05
CA VAL A 167 10.12 18.73 -16.13
C VAL A 167 10.94 18.80 -17.40
N GLU A 168 10.38 19.40 -18.46
CA GLU A 168 11.18 19.73 -19.63
C GLU A 168 12.36 20.57 -19.14
N PRO A 169 13.61 20.20 -19.50
CA PRO A 169 14.74 21.05 -19.20
C PRO A 169 14.47 22.41 -19.86
N LYS A 170 14.35 23.46 -19.05
CA LYS A 170 14.31 24.82 -19.58
C LYS A 170 15.52 25.01 -20.46
N SER A 171 15.30 25.05 -21.77
CA SER A 171 16.30 25.47 -22.74
C SER A 171 16.78 26.87 -22.34
N ILE A 172 18.07 26.99 -22.09
CA ILE A 172 18.79 28.24 -21.85
C ILE A 172 19.02 28.93 -23.20
#